data_7737bc4b8c09e9a64ce811e1d84b963c
#
_entry.id   7737bc4b8c09e9a64ce811e1d84b963c
#
_cell.length_a   1.000
_cell.length_b   1.000
_cell.length_c   1.000
_cell.angle_alpha   90.00
_cell.angle_beta   90.00
_cell.angle_gamma   90.00
#
_symmetry.space_group_name_H-M   'P 1'
#
loop_
_entity.id
_entity.type
_entity.pdbx_description
1 polymer ?
#
loop_
_entity_poly.entity_id
_entity_poly.type
_entity_poly.pdbx_seq_one_letter_code
_entity_poly.pdbx_strand_id
1 'polypeptide(L)'
;NDALVSILIWNFDETVVSMIPEGDVPFTPNDSPEGTDHTSLRREQRNLYHFVKGGNDSLNNLRRESMFIQMLEGLHPNEARIVVLAKDGRLHEDYAVTYDQVKEAYPDITWGGRS
;
A
#
# COMPACT_ATOMS: atom_id res chain seq x y z
N ASN A 1 -2.05 11.97 9.02
CA ASN A 1 -2.86 10.90 8.42
C ASN A 1 -2.06 9.60 8.38
N ASP A 2 -2.41 8.66 9.26
CA ASP A 2 -1.66 7.41 9.42
C ASP A 2 -1.68 6.54 8.15
N ALA A 3 -2.79 6.55 7.40
CA ALA A 3 -2.88 5.79 6.17
C ALA A 3 -1.90 6.32 5.11
N LEU A 4 -1.81 7.63 4.96
CA LEU A 4 -0.85 8.24 4.03
C LEU A 4 0.59 7.93 4.45
N VAL A 5 0.90 8.08 5.73
CA VAL A 5 2.24 7.78 6.24
C VAL A 5 2.60 6.32 5.97
N SER A 6 1.68 5.38 6.20
CA SER A 6 1.91 3.95 5.93
C SER A 6 2.23 3.70 4.46
N ILE A 7 1.50 4.34 3.55
CA ILE A 7 1.74 4.22 2.11
C ILE A 7 3.08 4.80 1.71
N LEU A 8 3.45 5.96 2.26
CA LEU A 8 4.74 6.59 1.96
C LEU A 8 5.90 5.74 2.47
N ILE A 9 5.78 5.14 3.64
CA ILE A 9 6.78 4.23 4.17
C ILE A 9 6.92 3.03 3.25
N TRP A 10 5.81 2.42 2.84
CA TRP A 10 5.85 1.28 1.93
C TRP A 10 6.57 1.62 0.62
N ASN A 11 6.32 2.80 0.08
CA ASN A 11 6.93 3.21 -1.19
C ASN A 11 8.41 3.52 -1.07
N PHE A 12 8.82 4.21 -0.01
CA PHE A 12 10.18 4.78 0.09
C PHE A 12 11.14 4.05 1.02
N ASP A 13 10.65 3.28 1.98
CA ASP A 13 11.52 2.58 2.93
C ASP A 13 12.06 1.29 2.32
N GLU A 14 13.36 1.26 2.04
CA GLU A 14 14.02 0.12 1.40
C GLU A 14 13.99 -1.14 2.27
N THR A 15 13.80 -1.00 3.58
CA THR A 15 13.72 -2.16 4.48
C THR A 15 12.34 -2.81 4.49
N VAL A 16 11.35 -2.17 3.89
CA VAL A 16 10.01 -2.76 3.71
C VAL A 16 10.03 -3.56 2.41
N VAL A 17 9.97 -4.88 2.53
CA VAL A 17 10.00 -5.79 1.38
C VAL A 17 8.59 -6.31 1.13
N SER A 18 8.05 -6.00 -0.04
CA SER A 18 6.71 -6.44 -0.43
C SER A 18 6.69 -7.94 -0.70
N MET A 19 5.67 -8.62 -0.19
CA MET A 19 5.42 -10.04 -0.45
C MET A 19 4.42 -10.26 -1.57
N ILE A 20 3.94 -9.17 -2.20
CA ILE A 20 3.08 -9.23 -3.37
C ILE A 20 3.96 -9.12 -4.61
N PRO A 21 3.72 -9.94 -5.67
CA PRO A 21 4.51 -9.87 -6.89
C PRO A 21 4.58 -8.46 -7.47
N GLU A 22 5.75 -8.11 -8.01
CA GLU A 22 5.96 -6.81 -8.64
C GLU A 22 5.08 -6.67 -9.89
N GLY A 23 4.66 -5.46 -10.17
CA GLY A 23 3.88 -5.12 -11.36
C GLY A 23 2.40 -4.97 -11.08
N ASP A 24 1.63 -4.82 -12.14
CA ASP A 24 0.19 -4.63 -12.04
C ASP A 24 -0.49 -5.89 -11.49
N VAL A 25 -1.53 -5.66 -10.69
CA VAL A 25 -2.30 -6.73 -10.07
C VAL A 25 -3.65 -6.83 -10.77
N PRO A 26 -4.04 -8.04 -11.23
CA PRO A 26 -5.34 -8.19 -11.88
C PRO A 26 -6.47 -8.13 -10.83
N PHE A 27 -7.29 -7.10 -10.91
CA PHE A 27 -8.46 -6.94 -10.06
C PHE A 27 -9.55 -6.18 -10.81
N THR A 28 -10.81 -6.37 -10.38
CA THR A 28 -11.93 -5.65 -10.96
C THR A 28 -12.09 -4.31 -10.23
N PRO A 29 -11.87 -3.17 -10.90
CA PRO A 29 -12.03 -1.87 -10.24
C PRO A 29 -13.43 -1.69 -9.66
N ASN A 30 -13.47 -1.07 -8.48
CA ASN A 30 -14.72 -0.74 -7.82
C ASN A 30 -15.42 0.38 -8.59
N ASP A 31 -16.65 0.13 -9.03
CA ASP A 31 -17.46 1.09 -9.79
C ASP A 31 -18.62 1.68 -8.97
N SER A 32 -18.59 1.49 -7.66
CA SER A 32 -19.60 2.06 -6.77
C SER A 32 -19.59 3.59 -6.85
N PRO A 33 -20.74 4.25 -6.67
CA PRO A 33 -20.78 5.70 -6.60
C PRO A 33 -19.83 6.23 -5.52
N GLU A 34 -19.28 7.41 -5.77
CA GLU A 34 -18.36 8.04 -4.83
C GLU A 34 -18.98 8.11 -3.41
N GLY A 35 -18.18 7.76 -2.40
CA GLY A 35 -18.63 7.73 -1.01
C GLY A 35 -19.32 6.43 -0.59
N THR A 36 -19.49 5.47 -1.51
CA THR A 36 -20.13 4.18 -1.22
C THR A 36 -19.17 2.99 -1.39
N ASP A 37 -17.87 3.25 -1.37
CA ASP A 37 -16.87 2.19 -1.47
C ASP A 37 -16.95 1.24 -0.27
N HIS A 38 -16.65 -0.05 -0.50
CA HIS A 38 -16.73 -1.08 0.54
C HIS A 38 -15.74 -0.84 1.68
N THR A 39 -14.60 -0.23 1.39
CA THR A 39 -13.59 0.08 2.41
C THR A 39 -12.79 1.32 1.99
N SER A 40 -11.79 1.69 2.77
CA SER A 40 -10.91 2.82 2.48
C SER A 40 -9.50 2.51 2.96
N LEU A 41 -8.50 3.23 2.44
CA LEU A 41 -7.13 3.09 2.94
C LEU A 41 -7.04 3.40 4.43
N ARG A 42 -7.84 4.34 4.91
CA ARG A 42 -7.88 4.68 6.34
C ARG A 42 -8.27 3.48 7.19
N ARG A 43 -9.18 2.64 6.71
CA ARG A 43 -9.58 1.40 7.40
C ARG A 43 -8.57 0.30 7.21
N GLU A 44 -8.03 0.16 5.99
CA GLU A 44 -7.15 -0.95 5.62
C GLU A 44 -5.71 -0.75 6.10
N GLN A 45 -5.32 0.44 6.50
CA GLN A 45 -3.93 0.72 6.88
C GLN A 45 -3.42 -0.20 7.99
N ARG A 46 -4.29 -0.64 8.89
CA ARG A 46 -3.94 -1.56 9.97
C ARG A 46 -3.67 -2.98 9.48
N ASN A 47 -4.10 -3.31 8.26
CA ASN A 47 -3.97 -4.65 7.68
C ASN A 47 -2.83 -4.75 6.66
N LEU A 48 -2.16 -3.64 6.35
CA LEU A 48 -1.12 -3.64 5.32
C LEU A 48 0.09 -4.50 5.70
N TYR A 49 0.31 -4.76 6.99
CA TYR A 49 1.41 -5.60 7.44
C TYR A 49 1.35 -7.03 6.90
N HIS A 50 0.17 -7.52 6.50
CA HIS A 50 0.02 -8.85 5.91
C HIS A 50 0.79 -8.98 4.58
N PHE A 51 1.09 -7.87 3.92
CA PHE A 51 1.61 -7.86 2.56
C PHE A 51 3.12 -7.60 2.50
N VAL A 52 3.76 -7.43 3.64
CA VAL A 52 5.20 -7.17 3.71
C VAL A 52 5.91 -8.28 4.48
N LYS A 53 7.19 -8.49 4.12
CA LYS A 53 8.01 -9.52 4.75
C LYS A 53 8.15 -9.26 6.25
N GLY A 54 7.95 -10.30 7.04
CA GLY A 54 8.04 -10.21 8.50
C GLY A 54 6.75 -9.74 9.18
N GLY A 55 5.76 -9.28 8.42
CA GLY A 55 4.50 -8.80 9.00
C GLY A 55 3.59 -9.94 9.45
N ASN A 56 3.42 -10.96 8.61
CA ASN A 56 2.61 -12.14 8.93
C ASN A 56 3.18 -13.38 8.23
N ASP A 57 4.12 -14.04 8.89
CA ASP A 57 4.82 -15.19 8.31
C ASP A 57 3.97 -16.45 8.26
N SER A 58 2.86 -16.51 9.03
CA SER A 58 1.96 -17.67 9.02
C SER A 58 1.03 -17.68 7.81
N LEU A 59 0.96 -16.59 7.06
CA LEU A 59 0.09 -16.45 5.89
C LEU A 59 0.81 -16.99 4.65
N ASN A 60 0.17 -17.93 3.91
CA ASN A 60 0.78 -18.40 2.66
C ASN A 60 0.58 -17.38 1.53
N ASN A 61 1.39 -17.51 0.48
CA ASN A 61 1.41 -16.52 -0.61
C ASN A 61 0.09 -16.45 -1.37
N LEU A 62 -0.54 -17.58 -1.62
CA LEU A 62 -1.82 -17.62 -2.34
C LEU A 62 -2.90 -16.86 -1.56
N ARG A 63 -2.99 -17.11 -0.27
CA ARG A 63 -3.94 -16.42 0.60
C ARG A 63 -3.64 -14.93 0.69
N ARG A 64 -2.36 -14.58 0.78
CA ARG A 64 -1.91 -13.19 0.85
C ARG A 64 -2.31 -12.42 -0.41
N GLU A 65 -2.09 -13.02 -1.57
CA GLU A 65 -2.47 -12.40 -2.85
C GLU A 65 -3.98 -12.24 -2.96
N SER A 66 -4.76 -13.24 -2.54
CA SER A 66 -6.22 -13.16 -2.54
C SER A 66 -6.71 -12.03 -1.64
N MET A 67 -6.14 -11.88 -0.45
CA MET A 67 -6.48 -10.80 0.47
C MET A 67 -6.15 -9.43 -0.11
N PHE A 68 -5.01 -9.33 -0.79
CA PHE A 68 -4.59 -8.08 -1.42
C PHE A 68 -5.57 -7.67 -2.51
N ILE A 69 -5.94 -8.61 -3.38
CA ILE A 69 -6.91 -8.35 -4.47
C ILE A 69 -8.26 -7.95 -3.90
N GLN A 70 -8.75 -8.64 -2.88
CA GLN A 70 -10.01 -8.30 -2.23
C GLN A 70 -9.99 -6.87 -1.66
N MET A 71 -8.88 -6.48 -1.06
CA MET A 71 -8.72 -5.12 -0.55
C MET A 71 -8.81 -4.10 -1.70
N LEU A 72 -8.07 -4.34 -2.78
CA LEU A 72 -8.09 -3.43 -3.94
C LEU A 72 -9.48 -3.27 -4.51
N GLU A 73 -10.25 -4.36 -4.60
CA GLU A 73 -11.60 -4.34 -5.16
C GLU A 73 -12.59 -3.60 -4.26
N GLY A 74 -12.31 -3.49 -2.98
CA GLY A 74 -13.14 -2.73 -2.04
C GLY A 74 -12.78 -1.25 -1.93
N LEU A 75 -11.60 -0.86 -2.40
CA LEU A 75 -11.14 0.52 -2.34
C LEU A 75 -11.65 1.35 -3.52
N HIS A 76 -11.72 2.68 -3.33
CA HIS A 76 -11.90 3.58 -4.46
C HIS A 76 -10.77 3.32 -5.47
N PRO A 77 -11.05 3.34 -6.81
CA PRO A 77 -10.02 3.04 -7.80
C PRO A 77 -8.74 3.87 -7.67
N ASN A 78 -8.82 5.13 -7.27
CA ASN A 78 -7.65 5.97 -7.07
C ASN A 78 -6.80 5.49 -5.89
N GLU A 79 -7.43 5.04 -4.81
CA GLU A 79 -6.72 4.48 -3.66
C GLU A 79 -6.08 3.14 -4.02
N ALA A 80 -6.80 2.30 -4.76
CA ALA A 80 -6.26 1.02 -5.22
C ALA A 80 -5.01 1.24 -6.09
N ARG A 81 -5.04 2.23 -6.98
CA ARG A 81 -3.88 2.57 -7.82
C ARG A 81 -2.68 2.99 -6.97
N ILE A 82 -2.92 3.81 -5.94
CA ILE A 82 -1.87 4.25 -5.01
C ILE A 82 -1.20 3.04 -4.35
N VAL A 83 -1.99 2.08 -3.87
CA VAL A 83 -1.45 0.87 -3.21
C VAL A 83 -0.62 0.05 -4.18
N VAL A 84 -1.10 -0.16 -5.40
CA VAL A 84 -0.38 -0.93 -6.41
C VAL A 84 0.97 -0.29 -6.73
N LEU A 85 1.02 1.02 -6.86
CA LEU A 85 2.28 1.73 -7.11
C LEU A 85 3.21 1.70 -5.89
N ALA A 86 2.66 1.92 -4.69
CA ALA A 86 3.46 1.99 -3.46
C ALA A 86 4.15 0.67 -3.15
N LYS A 87 3.49 -0.46 -3.40
CA LYS A 87 4.08 -1.77 -3.12
C LYS A 87 5.36 -2.02 -3.92
N ASP A 88 5.50 -1.36 -5.07
CA ASP A 88 6.65 -1.50 -5.98
C ASP A 88 7.59 -0.28 -5.91
N GLY A 89 7.33 0.70 -5.06
CA GLY A 89 8.13 1.92 -4.98
C GLY A 89 7.97 2.83 -6.19
N ARG A 90 6.79 2.83 -6.83
CA ARG A 90 6.54 3.50 -8.10
C ARG A 90 5.55 4.66 -8.03
N LEU A 91 5.31 5.23 -6.85
CA LEU A 91 4.40 6.38 -6.72
C LEU A 91 4.81 7.56 -7.62
N HIS A 92 6.11 7.70 -7.90
CA HIS A 92 6.61 8.77 -8.75
C HIS A 92 6.07 8.73 -10.18
N GLU A 93 5.52 7.60 -10.62
CA GLU A 93 4.95 7.49 -11.98
C GLU A 93 3.66 8.29 -12.13
N ASP A 94 2.88 8.42 -11.06
CA ASP A 94 1.61 9.15 -11.08
C ASP A 94 1.65 10.43 -10.24
N TYR A 95 2.62 10.58 -9.34
CA TYR A 95 2.66 11.69 -8.38
C TYR A 95 4.07 12.27 -8.29
N ALA A 96 4.17 13.59 -8.31
CA ALA A 96 5.46 14.29 -8.18
C ALA A 96 5.90 14.32 -6.71
N VAL A 97 6.28 13.15 -6.17
CA VAL A 97 6.68 13.00 -4.78
C VAL A 97 8.07 12.35 -4.70
N THR A 98 8.94 12.91 -3.87
CA THR A 98 10.29 12.39 -3.64
C THR A 98 10.51 12.02 -2.19
N TYR A 99 11.50 11.17 -1.94
CA TYR A 99 11.90 10.78 -0.58
C TYR A 99 12.26 12.02 0.26
N ASP A 100 13.02 12.96 -0.32
CA ASP A 100 13.41 14.18 0.39
C ASP A 100 12.21 15.04 0.79
N GLN A 101 11.21 15.15 -0.10
CA GLN A 101 9.98 15.87 0.22
C GLN A 101 9.21 15.23 1.37
N VAL A 102 9.16 13.89 1.38
CA VAL A 102 8.48 13.16 2.45
C VAL A 102 9.20 13.35 3.78
N LYS A 103 10.54 13.30 3.79
CA LYS A 103 11.32 13.52 5.01
C LYS A 103 11.09 14.91 5.57
N GLU A 104 10.99 15.91 4.70
CA GLU A 104 10.75 17.29 5.11
C GLU A 104 9.33 17.47 5.67
N ALA A 105 8.33 16.89 5.01
CA ALA A 105 6.92 17.03 5.40
C ALA A 105 6.58 16.21 6.65
N TYR A 106 7.25 15.07 6.85
CA TYR A 106 6.98 14.13 7.94
C TYR A 106 8.27 13.76 8.67
N PRO A 107 8.86 14.71 9.41
CA PRO A 107 10.17 14.47 10.06
C PRO A 107 10.11 13.40 11.14
N ASP A 108 8.93 13.04 11.64
CA ASP A 108 8.77 12.04 12.70
C ASP A 108 8.76 10.59 12.20
N ILE A 109 8.76 10.39 10.88
CA ILE A 109 8.79 9.02 10.35
C ILE A 109 10.14 8.38 10.67
N THR A 110 10.10 7.18 11.24
CA THR A 110 11.29 6.37 11.47
C THR A 110 11.51 5.49 10.24
N TRP A 111 12.64 5.70 9.58
CA TRP A 111 13.02 4.94 8.39
C TRP A 111 13.93 3.79 8.74
N GLY A 112 13.78 2.67 8.03
CA GLY A 112 14.63 1.50 8.20
C GLY A 112 14.19 0.56 9.32
N GLY A 113 14.77 -0.66 9.33
CA GLY A 113 14.53 -1.64 10.39
C GLY A 113 13.16 -2.31 10.37
N ARG A 114 12.45 -2.25 9.23
CA ARG A 114 11.10 -2.81 9.09
C ARG A 114 11.07 -4.15 8.36
N SER A 115 12.20 -4.68 8.04
CA SER A 115 12.31 -5.97 7.34
C SER A 115 11.91 -7.16 8.22
#